data_637934d2d121646c40dfd58042614a47
#
_entry.id   637934d2d121646c40dfd58042614a47
#
_cell.length_a   1.000
_cell.length_b   1.000
_cell.length_c   1.000
_cell.angle_alpha   90.00
_cell.angle_beta   90.00
_cell.angle_gamma   90.00
#
_symmetry.space_group_name_H-M   'P 1'
#
loop_
_entity.id
_entity.type
_entity.pdbx_description
1 polymer ?
#
loop_
_entity_poly.entity_id
_entity_poly.type
_entity_poly.pdbx_seq_one_letter_code
_entity_poly.pdbx_strand_id
1 'polypeptide(L)'
;MPRVEVRPFEAEDAGDAGDLLAERHRRHRLAHPHLPVRFEDPVIAAQAVHDALIDDHSGAVALSEGRVVGYLLGAPKPENPWGPNMWIESAGHAALDAESVRDMYAIAAQRWVDEGLTAHYVLVPASDARLISAWFRLGFGHQHSHGLLSLSSSAVRGGADGVRRAERRDIQALAKLDQALPNHQTKSPTFSAGMPQSLQEYEAEWEKDFDDPTYTVFVAERDGEVIGSAIATALETSRSHTGPARPDHAGFLGFAAVAPHARGLGAGRALGEAVIGWAAETRFDCVVTDWRATNLLSSRAWPALGFKESFLRLHRLVGY
;
A
#
# COMPACT_ATOMS: atom_id res chain seq x y z
N MET A 1 -25.52 -11.93 22.41
CA MET A 1 -25.24 -10.78 21.54
C MET A 1 -26.55 -10.41 20.86
N PRO A 2 -26.89 -9.12 20.69
CA PRO A 2 -28.03 -8.75 19.86
C PRO A 2 -27.84 -9.33 18.46
N ARG A 3 -28.93 -9.71 17.81
CA ARG A 3 -28.91 -10.29 16.47
C ARG A 3 -28.51 -9.18 15.49
N VAL A 4 -27.40 -9.39 14.77
CA VAL A 4 -26.97 -8.50 13.68
C VAL A 4 -27.75 -8.91 12.44
N GLU A 5 -28.41 -7.96 11.80
CA GLU A 5 -29.02 -8.09 10.49
C GLU A 5 -28.04 -7.57 9.44
N VAL A 6 -27.88 -8.29 8.33
CA VAL A 6 -27.01 -7.85 7.24
C VAL A 6 -27.82 -7.78 5.95
N ARG A 7 -27.70 -6.65 5.24
CA ARG A 7 -28.33 -6.41 3.94
C ARG A 7 -27.37 -5.74 2.96
N PRO A 8 -27.70 -5.67 1.68
CA PRO A 8 -26.92 -4.86 0.73
C PRO A 8 -26.80 -3.42 1.22
N PHE A 9 -25.65 -2.79 0.91
CA PHE A 9 -25.39 -1.39 1.22
C PHE A 9 -26.18 -0.48 0.26
N GLU A 10 -26.78 0.58 0.79
CA GLU A 10 -27.53 1.60 0.06
C GLU A 10 -26.92 2.98 0.26
N ALA A 11 -27.16 3.93 -0.63
CA ALA A 11 -26.55 5.27 -0.56
C ALA A 11 -26.88 6.03 0.74
N GLU A 12 -28.07 5.77 1.28
CA GLU A 12 -28.53 6.36 2.56
C GLU A 12 -27.70 5.93 3.76
N ASP A 13 -27.01 4.79 3.68
CA ASP A 13 -26.13 4.29 4.75
C ASP A 13 -24.82 5.08 4.87
N ALA A 14 -24.45 5.88 3.85
CA ALA A 14 -23.15 6.54 3.78
C ALA A 14 -22.88 7.49 4.97
N GLY A 15 -23.89 8.11 5.52
CA GLY A 15 -23.76 8.97 6.70
C GLY A 15 -23.27 8.19 7.92
N ASP A 16 -24.02 7.15 8.31
CA ASP A 16 -23.67 6.29 9.46
C ASP A 16 -22.36 5.53 9.22
N ALA A 17 -22.09 5.12 7.99
CA ALA A 17 -20.82 4.50 7.59
C ALA A 17 -19.64 5.47 7.75
N GLY A 18 -19.85 6.76 7.48
CA GLY A 18 -18.87 7.83 7.71
C GLY A 18 -18.51 7.98 9.20
N ASP A 19 -19.49 7.92 10.10
CA ASP A 19 -19.24 7.93 11.55
C ASP A 19 -18.32 6.76 11.96
N LEU A 20 -18.60 5.56 11.45
CA LEU A 20 -17.80 4.37 11.73
C LEU A 20 -16.38 4.50 11.16
N LEU A 21 -16.24 5.04 9.94
CA LEU A 21 -14.94 5.28 9.32
C LEU A 21 -14.13 6.30 10.12
N ALA A 22 -14.73 7.42 10.52
CA ALA A 22 -14.07 8.47 11.28
C ALA A 22 -13.54 7.92 12.63
N GLU A 23 -14.34 7.14 13.34
CA GLU A 23 -13.94 6.54 14.62
C GLU A 23 -12.84 5.48 14.43
N ARG A 24 -12.95 4.62 13.41
CA ARG A 24 -11.88 3.67 13.06
C ARG A 24 -10.59 4.41 12.71
N HIS A 25 -10.67 5.47 11.91
CA HIS A 25 -9.52 6.25 11.47
C HIS A 25 -8.86 6.99 12.65
N ARG A 26 -9.64 7.58 13.56
CA ARG A 26 -9.14 8.22 14.78
C ARG A 26 -8.32 7.23 15.62
N ARG A 27 -8.86 6.03 15.85
CA ARG A 27 -8.10 4.97 16.57
C ARG A 27 -6.82 4.56 15.85
N HIS A 28 -6.87 4.45 14.53
CA HIS A 28 -5.70 4.11 13.72
C HIS A 28 -4.61 5.19 13.78
N ARG A 29 -5.00 6.47 13.77
CA ARG A 29 -4.07 7.60 13.89
C ARG A 29 -3.33 7.68 15.23
N LEU A 30 -3.84 7.07 16.29
CA LEU A 30 -3.07 6.96 17.56
C LEU A 30 -1.74 6.20 17.36
N ALA A 31 -1.72 5.21 16.45
CA ALA A 31 -0.50 4.48 16.09
C ALA A 31 0.27 5.14 14.93
N HIS A 32 -0.41 5.87 14.06
CA HIS A 32 0.13 6.47 12.83
C HIS A 32 -0.32 7.94 12.67
N PRO A 33 0.22 8.88 13.48
CA PRO A 33 -0.27 10.27 13.55
C PRO A 33 -0.14 11.07 12.24
N HIS A 34 0.71 10.64 11.31
CA HIS A 34 0.85 11.28 9.99
C HIS A 34 -0.24 10.92 8.99
N LEU A 35 -1.13 9.97 9.30
CA LEU A 35 -2.31 9.73 8.47
C LEU A 35 -3.24 10.96 8.50
N PRO A 36 -4.01 11.23 7.43
CA PRO A 36 -4.73 12.48 7.26
C PRO A 36 -5.78 12.72 8.36
N VAL A 37 -5.61 13.78 9.14
CA VAL A 37 -6.53 14.12 10.24
C VAL A 37 -7.97 14.39 9.78
N ARG A 38 -8.15 14.87 8.54
CA ARG A 38 -9.46 15.22 7.99
C ARG A 38 -10.47 14.07 8.03
N PHE A 39 -10.02 12.81 7.93
CA PHE A 39 -10.92 11.65 7.99
C PHE A 39 -11.37 11.28 9.42
N GLU A 40 -10.97 12.06 10.44
CA GLU A 40 -11.60 12.00 11.76
C GLU A 40 -12.91 12.79 11.82
N ASP A 41 -13.16 13.64 10.81
CA ASP A 41 -14.43 14.35 10.62
C ASP A 41 -15.45 13.41 9.95
N PRO A 42 -16.59 13.13 10.59
CA PRO A 42 -17.61 12.24 10.04
C PRO A 42 -18.14 12.67 8.67
N VAL A 43 -18.24 13.98 8.42
CA VAL A 43 -18.75 14.49 7.13
C VAL A 43 -17.77 14.19 6.01
N ILE A 44 -16.48 14.40 6.25
CA ILE A 44 -15.42 14.06 5.26
C ILE A 44 -15.29 12.54 5.09
N ALA A 45 -15.43 11.80 6.17
CA ALA A 45 -15.43 10.35 6.14
C ALA A 45 -16.65 9.79 5.36
N ALA A 46 -17.86 10.35 5.58
CA ALA A 46 -19.05 10.00 4.82
C ALA A 46 -18.90 10.31 3.33
N GLN A 47 -18.28 11.44 2.97
CA GLN A 47 -17.96 11.75 1.58
C GLN A 47 -17.02 10.70 0.96
N ALA A 48 -15.99 10.26 1.70
CA ALA A 48 -15.08 9.22 1.22
C ALA A 48 -15.77 7.85 1.05
N VAL A 49 -16.75 7.53 1.88
CA VAL A 49 -17.61 6.36 1.70
C VAL A 49 -18.51 6.52 0.48
N HIS A 50 -19.12 7.69 0.32
CA HIS A 50 -19.96 8.01 -0.84
C HIS A 50 -19.16 7.96 -2.16
N ASP A 51 -17.95 8.51 -2.18
CA ASP A 51 -17.07 8.45 -3.36
C ASP A 51 -16.71 7.00 -3.71
N ALA A 52 -16.65 6.13 -2.71
CA ALA A 52 -16.47 4.71 -2.93
C ALA A 52 -17.72 4.00 -3.50
N LEU A 53 -18.88 4.65 -3.60
CA LEU A 53 -20.11 4.10 -4.21
C LEU A 53 -20.24 4.43 -5.71
N ILE A 54 -19.35 5.24 -6.26
CA ILE A 54 -19.37 5.63 -7.67
C ILE A 54 -18.73 4.49 -8.48
N ASP A 55 -19.41 4.03 -9.55
CA ASP A 55 -18.99 2.99 -10.48
C ASP A 55 -18.96 1.53 -9.96
N ASP A 56 -19.99 0.75 -10.27
CA ASP A 56 -20.09 -0.71 -10.04
C ASP A 56 -19.73 -1.22 -8.63
N HIS A 57 -19.84 -0.35 -7.63
CA HIS A 57 -19.59 -0.73 -6.25
C HIS A 57 -20.70 -1.60 -5.72
N SER A 58 -20.32 -2.56 -4.93
CA SER A 58 -21.28 -3.38 -4.19
C SER A 58 -20.74 -3.72 -2.81
N GLY A 59 -21.65 -3.95 -1.89
CA GLY A 59 -21.26 -4.24 -0.52
C GLY A 59 -22.43 -4.59 0.36
N ALA A 60 -22.18 -4.60 1.65
CA ALA A 60 -23.16 -4.92 2.66
C ALA A 60 -23.03 -3.99 3.87
N VAL A 61 -24.15 -3.82 4.59
CA VAL A 61 -24.23 -3.11 5.85
C VAL A 61 -24.75 -4.05 6.94
N ALA A 62 -24.19 -3.94 8.12
CA ALA A 62 -24.61 -4.66 9.31
C ALA A 62 -25.36 -3.73 10.25
N LEU A 63 -26.56 -4.14 10.66
CA LEU A 63 -27.43 -3.39 11.56
C LEU A 63 -27.65 -4.15 12.88
N SER A 64 -27.66 -3.41 13.97
CA SER A 64 -28.07 -3.89 15.28
C SER A 64 -29.14 -2.94 15.83
N GLU A 65 -30.32 -3.45 16.14
CA GLU A 65 -31.46 -2.64 16.60
C GLU A 65 -31.76 -1.45 15.67
N GLY A 66 -31.63 -1.66 14.35
CA GLY A 66 -31.89 -0.64 13.31
C GLY A 66 -30.78 0.40 13.12
N ARG A 67 -29.64 0.28 13.84
CA ARG A 67 -28.48 1.18 13.70
C ARG A 67 -27.37 0.49 12.90
N VAL A 68 -26.70 1.23 12.05
CA VAL A 68 -25.52 0.74 11.32
C VAL A 68 -24.38 0.50 12.32
N VAL A 69 -23.89 -0.73 12.38
CA VAL A 69 -22.78 -1.15 13.25
C VAL A 69 -21.56 -1.62 12.46
N GLY A 70 -21.68 -1.69 11.15
CA GLY A 70 -20.59 -2.02 10.24
C GLY A 70 -20.99 -1.86 8.78
N TYR A 71 -20.02 -1.63 7.94
CA TYR A 71 -20.20 -1.62 6.48
C TYR A 71 -18.98 -2.19 5.76
N LEU A 72 -19.21 -2.64 4.54
CA LEU A 72 -18.21 -3.19 3.65
C LEU A 72 -18.59 -2.86 2.21
N LEU A 73 -17.68 -2.21 1.47
CA LEU A 73 -17.82 -1.82 0.08
C LEU A 73 -16.61 -2.27 -0.71
N GLY A 74 -16.83 -2.85 -1.87
CA GLY A 74 -15.79 -3.22 -2.82
C GLY A 74 -16.10 -2.72 -4.22
N ALA A 75 -15.05 -2.50 -5.01
CA ALA A 75 -15.10 -2.15 -6.41
C ALA A 75 -14.08 -2.95 -7.23
N PRO A 76 -14.39 -3.33 -8.47
CA PRO A 76 -13.43 -3.95 -9.36
C PRO A 76 -12.37 -2.93 -9.83
N LYS A 77 -11.16 -3.41 -10.11
CA LYS A 77 -10.11 -2.65 -10.80
C LYS A 77 -9.86 -3.26 -12.17
N PRO A 78 -10.39 -2.67 -13.25
CA PRO A 78 -10.42 -3.31 -14.57
C PRO A 78 -9.03 -3.52 -15.19
N GLU A 79 -8.06 -2.68 -14.87
CA GLU A 79 -6.69 -2.76 -15.43
C GLU A 79 -5.72 -3.57 -14.55
N ASN A 80 -6.23 -4.36 -13.63
CA ASN A 80 -5.38 -5.08 -12.71
C ASN A 80 -4.86 -6.38 -13.33
N PRO A 81 -3.53 -6.62 -13.36
CA PRO A 81 -2.95 -7.87 -13.88
C PRO A 81 -3.28 -9.10 -13.04
N TRP A 82 -4.01 -8.92 -11.93
CA TRP A 82 -4.35 -9.99 -10.97
C TRP A 82 -5.63 -10.75 -11.31
N GLY A 83 -6.17 -10.57 -12.53
CA GLY A 83 -7.39 -11.23 -12.99
C GLY A 83 -8.68 -10.56 -12.52
N PRO A 84 -9.84 -11.26 -12.62
CA PRO A 84 -11.14 -10.75 -12.17
C PRO A 84 -11.12 -10.48 -10.67
N ASN A 85 -11.22 -9.22 -10.28
CA ASN A 85 -10.90 -8.83 -8.91
C ASN A 85 -11.93 -7.88 -8.30
N MET A 86 -11.98 -7.88 -6.97
CA MET A 86 -12.74 -6.97 -6.15
C MET A 86 -11.82 -6.38 -5.06
N TRP A 87 -11.82 -5.06 -4.93
CA TRP A 87 -11.00 -4.34 -3.97
C TRP A 87 -11.83 -3.62 -2.93
N ILE A 88 -11.53 -3.85 -1.67
CA ILE A 88 -12.05 -3.13 -0.52
C ILE A 88 -10.93 -2.18 -0.07
N GLU A 89 -11.06 -0.92 -0.45
CA GLU A 89 -10.06 0.12 -0.15
C GLU A 89 -10.11 0.58 1.31
N SER A 90 -9.19 1.48 1.69
CA SER A 90 -9.09 1.96 3.07
C SER A 90 -10.34 2.66 3.60
N ALA A 91 -11.17 3.25 2.73
CA ALA A 91 -12.47 3.80 3.10
C ALA A 91 -13.62 2.80 2.95
N GLY A 92 -13.36 1.62 2.40
CA GLY A 92 -14.40 0.65 2.01
C GLY A 92 -14.91 -0.23 3.15
N HIS A 93 -14.45 -0.08 4.39
CA HIS A 93 -14.98 -0.87 5.49
C HIS A 93 -14.72 -0.25 6.87
N ALA A 94 -15.67 -0.40 7.78
CA ALA A 94 -15.47 -0.21 9.22
C ALA A 94 -16.54 -1.01 9.97
N ALA A 95 -16.25 -1.40 11.19
CA ALA A 95 -17.23 -2.08 12.07
C ALA A 95 -16.92 -1.81 13.54
N LEU A 96 -17.96 -1.77 14.38
CA LEU A 96 -17.82 -1.71 15.84
C LEU A 96 -17.31 -3.05 16.38
N ASP A 97 -17.78 -4.15 15.79
CA ASP A 97 -17.31 -5.51 16.08
C ASP A 97 -16.71 -6.12 14.82
N ALA A 98 -15.46 -6.58 14.94
CA ALA A 98 -14.75 -7.21 13.83
C ALA A 98 -15.42 -8.48 13.30
N GLU A 99 -16.25 -9.18 14.10
CA GLU A 99 -16.99 -10.36 13.61
C GLU A 99 -18.05 -9.99 12.56
N SER A 100 -18.67 -8.81 12.67
CA SER A 100 -19.66 -8.33 11.69
C SER A 100 -19.09 -8.27 10.26
N VAL A 101 -17.76 -8.08 10.13
CA VAL A 101 -17.09 -8.12 8.81
C VAL A 101 -17.26 -9.46 8.12
N ARG A 102 -17.30 -10.55 8.88
CA ARG A 102 -17.45 -11.89 8.31
C ARG A 102 -18.84 -12.11 7.74
N ASP A 103 -19.86 -11.61 8.43
CA ASP A 103 -21.25 -11.71 7.99
C ASP A 103 -21.49 -10.82 6.76
N MET A 104 -20.98 -9.58 6.78
CA MET A 104 -21.05 -8.66 5.64
C MET A 104 -20.30 -9.22 4.41
N TYR A 105 -19.10 -9.78 4.61
CA TYR A 105 -18.35 -10.38 3.53
C TYR A 105 -19.07 -11.60 2.93
N ALA A 106 -19.75 -12.41 3.73
CA ALA A 106 -20.51 -13.54 3.22
C ALA A 106 -21.60 -13.11 2.22
N ILE A 107 -22.29 -11.99 2.50
CA ILE A 107 -23.33 -11.45 1.61
C ILE A 107 -22.70 -10.82 0.36
N ALA A 108 -21.71 -9.92 0.54
CA ALA A 108 -21.10 -9.20 -0.57
C ALA A 108 -20.32 -10.14 -1.51
N ALA A 109 -19.53 -11.06 -0.95
CA ALA A 109 -18.69 -11.97 -1.73
C ALA A 109 -19.49 -12.97 -2.56
N GLN A 110 -20.71 -13.37 -2.12
CA GLN A 110 -21.55 -14.23 -2.92
C GLN A 110 -21.86 -13.56 -4.27
N ARG A 111 -22.29 -12.30 -4.24
CA ARG A 111 -22.57 -11.53 -5.46
C ARG A 111 -21.30 -11.39 -6.33
N TRP A 112 -20.17 -11.04 -5.75
CA TRP A 112 -18.92 -10.85 -6.49
C TRP A 112 -18.49 -12.13 -7.22
N VAL A 113 -18.63 -13.28 -6.55
CA VAL A 113 -18.31 -14.59 -7.15
C VAL A 113 -19.31 -14.97 -8.25
N ASP A 114 -20.59 -14.68 -8.07
CA ASP A 114 -21.61 -14.90 -9.08
C ASP A 114 -21.38 -14.04 -10.35
N GLU A 115 -20.75 -12.87 -10.17
CA GLU A 115 -20.30 -11.98 -11.25
C GLU A 115 -18.92 -12.39 -11.83
N GLY A 116 -18.31 -13.47 -11.32
CA GLY A 116 -17.03 -14.00 -11.77
C GLY A 116 -15.79 -13.31 -11.18
N LEU A 117 -15.96 -12.40 -10.22
CA LEU A 117 -14.88 -11.72 -9.53
C LEU A 117 -14.37 -12.61 -8.40
N THR A 118 -13.24 -13.31 -8.62
CA THR A 118 -12.74 -14.36 -7.73
C THR A 118 -11.47 -14.00 -6.98
N ALA A 119 -10.82 -12.88 -7.30
CA ALA A 119 -9.64 -12.39 -6.60
C ALA A 119 -10.03 -11.21 -5.71
N HIS A 120 -10.15 -11.43 -4.40
CA HIS A 120 -10.58 -10.41 -3.45
C HIS A 120 -9.39 -9.82 -2.70
N TYR A 121 -9.38 -8.50 -2.58
CA TYR A 121 -8.35 -7.71 -1.89
C TYR A 121 -9.00 -6.79 -0.87
N VAL A 122 -8.32 -6.59 0.27
CA VAL A 122 -8.75 -5.62 1.29
C VAL A 122 -7.54 -4.91 1.88
N LEU A 123 -7.68 -3.60 2.10
CA LEU A 123 -6.69 -2.78 2.77
C LEU A 123 -7.11 -2.53 4.23
N VAL A 124 -6.42 -3.15 5.18
CA VAL A 124 -6.78 -3.19 6.60
C VAL A 124 -5.79 -2.36 7.42
N PRO A 125 -6.25 -1.53 8.39
CA PRO A 125 -5.35 -0.87 9.35
C PRO A 125 -4.46 -1.89 10.09
N ALA A 126 -3.15 -1.71 10.02
CA ALA A 126 -2.20 -2.65 10.62
C ALA A 126 -2.26 -2.68 12.16
N SER A 127 -2.78 -1.61 12.78
CA SER A 127 -2.96 -1.51 14.24
C SER A 127 -4.20 -2.25 14.77
N ASP A 128 -5.10 -2.73 13.90
CA ASP A 128 -6.34 -3.41 14.31
C ASP A 128 -6.21 -4.93 14.21
N ALA A 129 -5.62 -5.53 15.25
CA ALA A 129 -5.41 -6.97 15.30
C ALA A 129 -6.71 -7.80 15.28
N ARG A 130 -7.82 -7.25 15.79
CA ARG A 130 -9.12 -7.96 15.77
C ARG A 130 -9.68 -8.03 14.36
N LEU A 131 -9.63 -6.91 13.65
CA LEU A 131 -10.06 -6.82 12.27
C LEU A 131 -9.21 -7.70 11.35
N ILE A 132 -7.88 -7.68 11.51
CA ILE A 132 -6.95 -8.56 10.78
C ILE A 132 -7.29 -10.04 11.05
N SER A 133 -7.53 -10.41 12.31
CA SER A 133 -7.92 -11.79 12.67
C SER A 133 -9.25 -12.20 12.03
N ALA A 134 -10.25 -11.30 11.93
CA ALA A 134 -11.51 -11.60 11.26
C ALA A 134 -11.30 -11.92 9.78
N TRP A 135 -10.48 -11.12 9.09
CA TRP A 135 -10.12 -11.37 7.69
C TRP A 135 -9.33 -12.66 7.49
N PHE A 136 -8.37 -12.98 8.39
CA PHE A 136 -7.64 -14.24 8.32
C PHE A 136 -8.57 -15.46 8.45
N ARG A 137 -9.59 -15.38 9.32
CA ARG A 137 -10.60 -16.43 9.47
C ARG A 137 -11.54 -16.57 8.26
N LEU A 138 -11.55 -15.58 7.36
CA LEU A 138 -12.18 -15.65 6.04
C LEU A 138 -11.25 -16.22 4.97
N GLY A 139 -10.04 -16.65 5.33
CA GLY A 139 -9.07 -17.22 4.40
C GLY A 139 -8.24 -16.20 3.63
N PHE A 140 -8.23 -14.94 4.04
CA PHE A 140 -7.33 -13.95 3.49
C PHE A 140 -5.91 -14.15 3.99
N GLY A 141 -4.92 -13.96 3.12
CA GLY A 141 -3.50 -13.97 3.43
C GLY A 141 -2.88 -12.59 3.30
N HIS A 142 -1.84 -12.30 4.09
CA HIS A 142 -1.10 -11.05 4.00
C HIS A 142 -0.25 -11.04 2.72
N GLN A 143 -0.56 -10.13 1.79
CA GLN A 143 0.11 -10.02 0.49
C GLN A 143 1.12 -8.88 0.44
N HIS A 144 0.76 -7.72 1.01
CA HIS A 144 1.51 -6.48 0.82
C HIS A 144 1.37 -5.57 2.05
N SER A 145 2.42 -4.84 2.38
CA SER A 145 2.42 -3.88 3.49
C SER A 145 2.63 -2.47 2.95
N HIS A 146 1.89 -1.51 3.48
CA HIS A 146 2.22 -0.09 3.39
C HIS A 146 3.02 0.27 4.66
N GLY A 147 4.20 0.80 4.48
CA GLY A 147 5.07 1.21 5.58
C GLY A 147 5.19 2.72 5.69
N LEU A 148 5.22 3.21 6.91
CA LEU A 148 5.36 4.62 7.24
C LEU A 148 6.52 4.83 8.22
N LEU A 149 7.40 5.79 7.91
CA LEU A 149 8.48 6.26 8.76
C LEU A 149 8.28 7.74 9.08
N SER A 150 8.14 8.10 10.36
CA SER A 150 8.10 9.50 10.80
C SER A 150 9.49 10.15 10.70
N LEU A 151 9.57 11.33 10.11
CA LEU A 151 10.78 12.13 10.05
C LEU A 151 10.83 13.05 11.27
N SER A 152 11.34 12.55 12.41
CA SER A 152 11.68 13.41 13.53
C SER A 152 13.02 14.08 13.29
N SER A 153 13.20 15.33 13.76
CA SER A 153 14.38 16.17 13.56
C SER A 153 15.73 15.57 13.96
N SER A 154 15.73 14.44 14.66
CA SER A 154 16.91 13.71 15.11
C SER A 154 17.31 12.52 14.22
N ALA A 155 16.53 12.20 13.16
CA ALA A 155 16.74 11.02 12.32
C ALA A 155 17.55 11.30 11.03
N VAL A 156 17.91 12.55 10.77
CA VAL A 156 18.73 12.91 9.60
C VAL A 156 20.17 12.48 9.85
N ARG A 157 20.47 11.24 9.53
CA ARG A 157 21.87 10.79 9.39
C ARG A 157 22.37 11.28 8.03
N GLY A 158 23.51 12.00 8.05
CA GLY A 158 24.17 12.50 6.85
C GLY A 158 24.41 11.38 5.82
N GLY A 159 24.69 11.80 4.58
CA GLY A 159 24.73 10.97 3.37
C GLY A 159 25.33 9.58 3.57
N ALA A 160 24.66 8.60 3.02
CA ALA A 160 25.11 7.21 3.07
C ALA A 160 26.36 7.05 2.17
N ASP A 161 27.45 6.54 2.73
CA ASP A 161 28.68 6.27 1.97
C ASP A 161 28.39 5.42 0.73
N GLY A 162 28.93 5.84 -0.42
CA GLY A 162 28.78 5.13 -1.68
C GLY A 162 27.41 5.32 -2.38
N VAL A 163 26.58 6.27 -1.90
CA VAL A 163 25.33 6.63 -2.58
C VAL A 163 25.40 8.06 -3.12
N ARG A 164 24.97 8.23 -4.37
CA ARG A 164 24.90 9.54 -5.05
C ARG A 164 23.62 9.66 -5.87
N ARG A 165 23.32 10.86 -6.35
CA ARG A 165 22.31 11.06 -7.39
C ARG A 165 22.73 10.34 -8.65
N ALA A 166 21.74 9.76 -9.35
CA ALA A 166 21.96 9.18 -10.67
C ALA A 166 22.31 10.26 -11.70
N GLU A 167 23.11 9.90 -12.66
CA GLU A 167 23.48 10.71 -13.83
C GLU A 167 23.06 9.98 -15.11
N ARG A 168 22.93 10.69 -16.25
CA ARG A 168 22.52 10.06 -17.51
C ARG A 168 23.40 8.88 -17.93
N ARG A 169 24.66 8.88 -17.54
CA ARG A 169 25.57 7.74 -17.77
C ARG A 169 25.15 6.46 -17.06
N ASP A 170 24.28 6.55 -16.06
CA ASP A 170 23.82 5.40 -15.25
C ASP A 170 22.62 4.68 -15.88
N ILE A 171 22.01 5.20 -16.97
CA ILE A 171 20.76 4.70 -17.55
C ILE A 171 20.81 3.20 -17.83
N GLN A 172 21.89 2.68 -18.40
CA GLN A 172 22.02 1.24 -18.65
C GLN A 172 22.05 0.42 -17.35
N ALA A 173 22.66 0.94 -16.29
CA ALA A 173 22.67 0.28 -14.99
C ALA A 173 21.29 0.33 -14.32
N LEU A 174 20.59 1.47 -14.42
CA LEU A 174 19.21 1.64 -13.93
C LEU A 174 18.27 0.64 -14.60
N ALA A 175 18.28 0.55 -15.92
CA ALA A 175 17.46 -0.41 -16.67
C ALA A 175 17.69 -1.88 -16.25
N LYS A 176 18.94 -2.27 -16.00
CA LYS A 176 19.27 -3.61 -15.47
C LYS A 176 18.71 -3.82 -14.07
N LEU A 177 18.73 -2.78 -13.20
CA LEU A 177 18.22 -2.85 -11.85
C LEU A 177 16.69 -2.90 -11.85
N ASP A 178 16.02 -2.16 -12.75
CA ASP A 178 14.56 -2.23 -12.91
C ASP A 178 14.11 -3.63 -13.33
N GLN A 179 14.86 -4.29 -14.21
CA GLN A 179 14.60 -5.68 -14.58
C GLN A 179 14.88 -6.65 -13.41
N ALA A 180 15.83 -6.34 -12.53
CA ALA A 180 16.24 -7.23 -11.46
C ALA A 180 15.15 -7.43 -10.39
N LEU A 181 14.29 -6.43 -10.12
CA LEU A 181 13.23 -6.54 -9.13
C LEU A 181 12.10 -7.49 -9.58
N PRO A 182 11.45 -7.33 -10.75
CA PRO A 182 10.43 -8.27 -11.20
C PRO A 182 11.02 -9.68 -11.40
N ASN A 183 12.23 -9.82 -11.94
CA ASN A 183 12.92 -11.12 -12.04
C ASN A 183 13.13 -11.80 -10.68
N HIS A 184 13.31 -11.03 -9.61
CA HIS A 184 13.38 -11.56 -8.25
C HIS A 184 11.99 -11.95 -7.75
N GLN A 185 11.00 -11.12 -8.01
CA GLN A 185 9.63 -11.31 -7.51
C GLN A 185 8.86 -12.45 -8.21
N THR A 186 9.23 -12.85 -9.43
CA THR A 186 8.65 -14.05 -10.09
C THR A 186 9.09 -15.36 -9.43
N LYS A 187 10.13 -15.33 -8.61
CA LYS A 187 10.69 -16.51 -7.95
C LYS A 187 10.12 -16.70 -6.53
N SER A 188 10.38 -17.90 -5.97
CA SER A 188 10.08 -18.21 -4.56
C SER A 188 10.74 -17.21 -3.62
N PRO A 189 10.08 -16.85 -2.54
CA PRO A 189 8.71 -17.22 -2.14
C PRO A 189 7.64 -16.24 -2.62
N THR A 190 7.96 -15.26 -3.45
CA THR A 190 7.04 -14.18 -3.85
C THR A 190 6.06 -14.62 -4.94
N PHE A 191 6.55 -15.31 -5.99
CA PHE A 191 5.75 -15.82 -7.10
C PHE A 191 4.81 -14.77 -7.71
N SER A 192 5.31 -13.54 -7.94
CA SER A 192 4.53 -12.48 -8.58
C SER A 192 4.24 -12.80 -10.04
N ALA A 193 3.01 -12.55 -10.48
CA ALA A 193 2.59 -12.77 -11.86
C ALA A 193 3.12 -11.73 -12.87
N GLY A 194 3.75 -10.64 -12.40
CA GLY A 194 4.30 -9.61 -13.29
C GLY A 194 5.45 -10.15 -14.12
N MET A 195 5.37 -9.97 -15.44
CA MET A 195 6.48 -10.27 -16.36
C MET A 195 7.39 -9.05 -16.47
N PRO A 196 8.72 -9.22 -16.38
CA PRO A 196 9.64 -8.11 -16.62
C PRO A 196 9.61 -7.72 -18.11
N GLN A 197 9.76 -6.43 -18.37
CA GLN A 197 10.00 -5.90 -19.71
C GLN A 197 11.40 -6.30 -20.19
N SER A 198 11.65 -6.11 -21.50
CA SER A 198 12.99 -6.26 -22.04
C SER A 198 13.92 -5.14 -21.54
N LEU A 199 15.23 -5.39 -21.58
CA LEU A 199 16.21 -4.37 -21.19
C LEU A 199 16.10 -3.12 -22.07
N GLN A 200 15.84 -3.29 -23.36
CA GLN A 200 15.69 -2.19 -24.31
C GLN A 200 14.47 -1.30 -24.00
N GLU A 201 13.36 -1.88 -23.56
CA GLU A 201 12.18 -1.13 -23.14
C GLU A 201 12.49 -0.30 -21.90
N TYR A 202 13.13 -0.87 -20.87
CA TYR A 202 13.56 -0.12 -19.70
C TYR A 202 14.57 1.00 -20.03
N GLU A 203 15.54 0.73 -20.93
CA GLU A 203 16.48 1.77 -21.37
C GLU A 203 15.76 2.92 -22.08
N ALA A 204 14.79 2.61 -22.96
CA ALA A 204 14.01 3.62 -23.67
C ALA A 204 13.12 4.45 -22.73
N GLU A 205 12.53 3.83 -21.71
CA GLU A 205 11.78 4.55 -20.66
C GLU A 205 12.70 5.50 -19.89
N TRP A 206 13.88 5.05 -19.47
CA TRP A 206 14.85 5.89 -18.78
C TRP A 206 15.37 7.04 -19.63
N GLU A 207 15.68 6.81 -20.93
CA GLU A 207 16.11 7.89 -21.83
C GLU A 207 15.06 9.00 -21.96
N LYS A 208 13.78 8.63 -21.93
CA LYS A 208 12.67 9.56 -22.03
C LYS A 208 12.43 10.32 -20.72
N ASP A 209 12.44 9.61 -19.59
CA ASP A 209 11.90 10.12 -18.32
C ASP A 209 13.00 10.50 -17.31
N PHE A 210 14.29 10.36 -17.66
CA PHE A 210 15.43 10.62 -16.76
C PHE A 210 15.44 12.04 -16.17
N ASP A 211 15.09 13.04 -16.97
CA ASP A 211 15.08 14.44 -16.57
C ASP A 211 13.71 14.90 -15.99
N ASP A 212 12.77 14.00 -15.77
CA ASP A 212 11.50 14.34 -15.12
C ASP A 212 11.77 14.78 -13.67
N PRO A 213 11.50 16.06 -13.32
CA PRO A 213 11.77 16.59 -11.99
C PRO A 213 10.91 15.98 -10.88
N THR A 214 9.89 15.20 -11.25
CA THR A 214 9.03 14.47 -10.30
C THR A 214 9.82 13.40 -9.55
N TYR A 215 10.84 12.84 -10.20
CA TYR A 215 11.63 11.75 -9.66
C TYR A 215 13.00 12.22 -9.14
N THR A 216 13.37 11.67 -8.02
CA THR A 216 14.72 11.74 -7.48
C THR A 216 15.31 10.35 -7.47
N VAL A 217 16.35 10.14 -8.28
CA VAL A 217 16.97 8.83 -8.44
C VAL A 217 18.32 8.79 -7.73
N PHE A 218 18.49 7.78 -6.88
CA PHE A 218 19.75 7.48 -6.19
C PHE A 218 20.35 6.19 -6.74
N VAL A 219 21.67 6.15 -6.84
CA VAL A 219 22.45 4.96 -7.13
C VAL A 219 23.45 4.66 -6.02
N ALA A 220 23.59 3.40 -5.68
CA ALA A 220 24.68 2.91 -4.84
C ALA A 220 25.81 2.43 -5.76
N GLU A 221 27.01 2.98 -5.55
CA GLU A 221 28.20 2.67 -6.35
C GLU A 221 29.25 2.02 -5.46
N ARG A 222 29.93 1.01 -6.00
CA ARG A 222 31.07 0.34 -5.37
C ARG A 222 32.08 -0.05 -6.42
N ASP A 223 33.35 0.30 -6.20
CA ASP A 223 34.47 0.01 -7.09
C ASP A 223 34.24 0.46 -8.55
N GLY A 224 33.49 1.59 -8.73
CA GLY A 224 33.14 2.14 -10.04
C GLY A 224 31.93 1.47 -10.72
N GLU A 225 31.28 0.50 -10.07
CA GLU A 225 30.08 -0.17 -10.57
C GLU A 225 28.82 0.32 -9.79
N VAL A 226 27.75 0.62 -10.54
CA VAL A 226 26.42 0.87 -9.95
C VAL A 226 25.78 -0.47 -9.57
N ILE A 227 25.67 -0.73 -8.29
CA ILE A 227 25.18 -1.99 -7.72
C ILE A 227 23.75 -1.92 -7.15
N GLY A 228 23.12 -0.77 -7.15
CA GLY A 228 21.75 -0.61 -6.69
C GLY A 228 21.19 0.76 -7.02
N SER A 229 19.86 0.86 -7.02
CA SER A 229 19.13 2.11 -7.25
C SER A 229 17.93 2.25 -6.33
N ALA A 230 17.50 3.49 -6.09
CA ALA A 230 16.24 3.81 -5.43
C ALA A 230 15.62 5.06 -6.09
N ILE A 231 14.29 5.05 -6.20
CA ILE A 231 13.50 6.17 -6.73
C ILE A 231 12.66 6.75 -5.61
N ALA A 232 12.80 8.05 -5.41
CA ALA A 232 12.05 8.84 -4.46
C ALA A 232 11.21 9.91 -5.18
N THR A 233 10.00 10.14 -4.70
CA THR A 233 9.07 11.15 -5.22
C THR A 233 8.14 11.64 -4.12
N ALA A 234 7.33 12.65 -4.38
CA ALA A 234 6.24 13.00 -3.48
C ALA A 234 5.16 11.92 -3.52
N LEU A 235 4.56 11.58 -2.36
CA LEU A 235 3.59 10.47 -2.26
C LEU A 235 2.33 10.69 -3.11
N GLU A 236 1.98 11.93 -3.40
CA GLU A 236 0.82 12.28 -4.23
C GLU A 236 0.89 11.71 -5.66
N THR A 237 2.10 11.36 -6.14
CA THR A 237 2.28 10.68 -7.43
C THR A 237 1.89 9.20 -7.39
N SER A 238 1.80 8.60 -6.19
CA SER A 238 1.43 7.20 -6.02
C SER A 238 -0.06 6.96 -6.23
N ARG A 239 -0.39 6.01 -7.10
CA ARG A 239 -1.76 5.53 -7.31
C ARG A 239 -2.19 4.48 -6.29
N SER A 240 -1.23 3.89 -5.55
CA SER A 240 -1.50 2.82 -4.57
C SER A 240 -1.91 3.34 -3.20
N HIS A 241 -1.67 4.63 -2.93
CA HIS A 241 -1.98 5.25 -1.65
C HIS A 241 -3.06 6.30 -1.86
N THR A 242 -4.26 6.05 -1.37
CA THR A 242 -5.42 6.92 -1.55
C THR A 242 -6.21 7.08 -0.26
N GLY A 243 -7.03 8.13 -0.17
CA GLY A 243 -7.95 8.33 0.93
C GLY A 243 -7.29 8.28 2.32
N PRO A 244 -7.89 7.58 3.29
CA PRO A 244 -7.35 7.45 4.66
C PRO A 244 -5.95 6.85 4.75
N ALA A 245 -5.48 6.14 3.70
CA ALA A 245 -4.16 5.50 3.68
C ALA A 245 -3.04 6.39 3.15
N ARG A 246 -3.33 7.61 2.67
CA ARG A 246 -2.35 8.53 2.10
C ARG A 246 -2.08 9.71 3.03
N PRO A 247 -0.92 9.79 3.72
CA PRO A 247 -0.47 11.00 4.39
C PRO A 247 -0.47 12.21 3.46
N ASP A 248 -0.80 13.40 4.01
CA ASP A 248 -0.96 14.62 3.21
C ASP A 248 0.36 15.19 2.71
N HIS A 249 1.44 15.04 3.50
CA HIS A 249 2.76 15.61 3.19
C HIS A 249 3.86 14.56 3.44
N ALA A 250 4.07 13.69 2.46
CA ALA A 250 5.01 12.58 2.58
C ALA A 250 5.89 12.40 1.35
N GLY A 251 7.14 12.00 1.59
CA GLY A 251 7.98 11.42 0.55
C GLY A 251 7.61 9.95 0.32
N PHE A 252 7.86 9.46 -0.88
CA PHE A 252 7.60 8.09 -1.27
C PHE A 252 8.86 7.41 -1.80
N LEU A 253 9.27 6.32 -1.16
CA LEU A 253 10.26 5.38 -1.67
C LEU A 253 9.52 4.38 -2.56
N GLY A 254 9.36 4.72 -3.84
CA GLY A 254 8.52 3.98 -4.78
C GLY A 254 9.20 2.76 -5.38
N PHE A 255 10.52 2.76 -5.45
CA PHE A 255 11.30 1.67 -5.99
C PHE A 255 12.66 1.56 -5.28
N ALA A 256 13.15 0.35 -5.06
CA ALA A 256 14.55 0.09 -4.75
C ALA A 256 14.95 -1.32 -5.18
N ALA A 257 16.12 -1.42 -5.80
CA ALA A 257 16.72 -2.68 -6.21
C ALA A 257 18.21 -2.70 -5.94
N VAL A 258 18.74 -3.90 -5.64
CA VAL A 258 20.18 -4.17 -5.52
C VAL A 258 20.51 -5.36 -6.41
N ALA A 259 21.56 -5.22 -7.19
CA ALA A 259 22.06 -6.27 -8.08
C ALA A 259 22.29 -7.59 -7.29
N PRO A 260 21.91 -8.75 -7.84
CA PRO A 260 21.97 -10.01 -7.11
C PRO A 260 23.32 -10.33 -6.48
N HIS A 261 24.41 -10.03 -7.17
CA HIS A 261 25.79 -10.27 -6.70
C HIS A 261 26.23 -9.32 -5.57
N ALA A 262 25.55 -8.18 -5.40
CA ALA A 262 25.87 -7.16 -4.40
C ALA A 262 24.93 -7.17 -3.19
N ARG A 263 24.02 -8.16 -3.10
CA ARG A 263 23.11 -8.29 -1.95
C ARG A 263 23.87 -8.64 -0.67
N GLY A 264 23.37 -8.18 0.46
CA GLY A 264 24.01 -8.41 1.77
C GLY A 264 25.18 -7.47 2.08
N LEU A 265 25.57 -6.59 1.17
CA LEU A 265 26.69 -5.65 1.33
C LEU A 265 26.26 -4.26 1.85
N GLY A 266 25.02 -4.09 2.28
CA GLY A 266 24.52 -2.84 2.85
C GLY A 266 23.94 -1.83 1.87
N ALA A 267 24.07 -2.02 0.55
CA ALA A 267 23.62 -1.07 -0.49
C ALA A 267 22.11 -0.71 -0.37
N GLY A 268 21.24 -1.69 -0.14
CA GLY A 268 19.82 -1.43 0.03
C GLY A 268 19.48 -0.57 1.26
N ARG A 269 20.22 -0.73 2.35
CA ARG A 269 20.11 0.11 3.53
C ARG A 269 20.58 1.55 3.23
N ALA A 270 21.74 1.70 2.60
CA ALA A 270 22.31 3.00 2.24
C ALA A 270 21.37 3.78 1.27
N LEU A 271 20.76 3.10 0.30
CA LEU A 271 19.77 3.69 -0.58
C LEU A 271 18.52 4.15 0.18
N GLY A 272 18.00 3.34 1.09
CA GLY A 272 16.88 3.73 1.95
C GLY A 272 17.20 4.93 2.84
N GLU A 273 18.39 4.97 3.44
CA GLU A 273 18.89 6.11 4.23
C GLU A 273 19.02 7.38 3.37
N ALA A 274 19.47 7.26 2.12
CA ALA A 274 19.55 8.39 1.19
C ALA A 274 18.17 8.97 0.85
N VAL A 275 17.17 8.12 0.63
CA VAL A 275 15.78 8.57 0.39
C VAL A 275 15.18 9.23 1.64
N ILE A 276 15.45 8.69 2.83
CA ILE A 276 15.02 9.29 4.11
C ILE A 276 15.66 10.67 4.28
N GLY A 277 16.98 10.80 3.99
CA GLY A 277 17.70 12.08 4.01
C GLY A 277 17.09 13.10 3.04
N TRP A 278 16.85 12.70 1.79
CA TRP A 278 16.19 13.54 0.80
C TRP A 278 14.80 14.01 1.26
N ALA A 279 14.02 13.12 1.83
CA ALA A 279 12.68 13.48 2.31
C ALA A 279 12.73 14.48 3.45
N ALA A 280 13.73 14.37 4.35
CA ALA A 280 13.97 15.33 5.41
C ALA A 280 14.45 16.71 4.87
N GLU A 281 15.34 16.72 3.88
CA GLU A 281 15.81 17.94 3.20
C GLU A 281 14.66 18.64 2.47
N THR A 282 13.77 17.88 1.86
CA THR A 282 12.53 18.36 1.19
C THR A 282 11.47 18.79 2.21
N ARG A 283 11.70 18.53 3.52
CA ARG A 283 10.80 18.88 4.64
C ARG A 283 9.48 18.12 4.67
N PHE A 284 9.43 16.91 4.12
CA PHE A 284 8.29 16.02 4.33
C PHE A 284 8.16 15.64 5.81
N ASP A 285 6.93 15.35 6.25
CA ASP A 285 6.65 14.93 7.63
C ASP A 285 6.99 13.45 7.88
N CYS A 286 6.89 12.65 6.84
CA CYS A 286 7.15 11.22 6.89
C CYS A 286 7.57 10.69 5.51
N VAL A 287 8.09 9.46 5.49
CA VAL A 287 8.33 8.68 4.28
C VAL A 287 7.40 7.48 4.25
N VAL A 288 6.80 7.22 3.10
CA VAL A 288 6.01 6.02 2.83
C VAL A 288 6.78 5.11 1.88
N THR A 289 6.65 3.84 2.06
CA THR A 289 7.07 2.80 1.11
C THR A 289 6.11 1.63 1.17
N ASP A 290 6.19 0.72 0.23
CA ASP A 290 5.43 -0.50 0.25
C ASP A 290 6.26 -1.72 -0.15
N TRP A 291 5.83 -2.90 0.27
CA TRP A 291 6.51 -4.14 -0.07
C TRP A 291 5.59 -5.35 -0.06
N ARG A 292 5.94 -6.34 -0.84
CA ARG A 292 5.29 -7.66 -0.74
C ARG A 292 5.72 -8.35 0.54
N ALA A 293 4.77 -8.82 1.32
CA ALA A 293 5.03 -9.52 2.58
C ALA A 293 5.93 -10.76 2.38
N THR A 294 5.79 -11.43 1.23
CA THR A 294 6.58 -12.59 0.86
C THR A 294 7.97 -12.28 0.30
N ASN A 295 8.29 -11.02 -0.03
CA ASN A 295 9.64 -10.63 -0.42
C ASN A 295 10.54 -10.51 0.81
N LEU A 296 11.30 -11.56 1.11
CA LEU A 296 12.13 -11.67 2.31
C LEU A 296 13.22 -10.58 2.41
N LEU A 297 13.62 -9.98 1.29
CA LEU A 297 14.60 -8.89 1.30
C LEU A 297 13.96 -7.60 1.79
N SER A 298 12.92 -7.12 1.13
CA SER A 298 12.26 -5.85 1.48
C SER A 298 11.51 -5.94 2.80
N SER A 299 10.84 -7.06 3.10
CA SER A 299 10.11 -7.26 4.37
C SER A 299 11.01 -7.26 5.61
N ARG A 300 12.33 -7.43 5.43
CA ARG A 300 13.33 -7.30 6.51
C ARG A 300 14.04 -5.95 6.47
N ALA A 301 14.33 -5.42 5.27
CA ALA A 301 15.09 -4.20 5.10
C ALA A 301 14.33 -2.96 5.60
N TRP A 302 13.06 -2.81 5.20
CA TRP A 302 12.30 -1.61 5.54
C TRP A 302 11.98 -1.49 7.03
N PRO A 303 11.52 -2.54 7.75
CA PRO A 303 11.39 -2.49 9.20
C PRO A 303 12.72 -2.23 9.93
N ALA A 304 13.85 -2.76 9.42
CA ALA A 304 15.18 -2.49 10.00
C ALA A 304 15.64 -1.02 9.84
N LEU A 305 15.09 -0.28 8.87
CA LEU A 305 15.25 1.17 8.72
C LEU A 305 14.28 1.97 9.59
N GLY A 306 13.30 1.33 10.24
CA GLY A 306 12.33 1.96 11.13
C GLY A 306 10.95 2.18 10.52
N PHE A 307 10.68 1.71 9.29
CA PHE A 307 9.32 1.73 8.74
C PHE A 307 8.41 0.82 9.56
N LYS A 308 7.24 1.35 9.92
CA LYS A 308 6.17 0.60 10.60
C LYS A 308 5.02 0.37 9.64
N GLU A 309 4.46 -0.83 9.64
CA GLU A 309 3.29 -1.14 8.84
C GLU A 309 2.11 -0.26 9.27
N SER A 310 1.58 0.53 8.35
CA SER A 310 0.39 1.36 8.56
C SER A 310 -0.86 0.66 8.05
N PHE A 311 -0.79 0.02 6.90
CA PHE A 311 -1.86 -0.81 6.36
C PHE A 311 -1.32 -2.12 5.84
N LEU A 312 -2.14 -3.17 5.94
CA LEU A 312 -1.91 -4.46 5.33
C LEU A 312 -2.89 -4.66 4.17
N ARG A 313 -2.39 -4.98 3.01
CA ARG A 313 -3.22 -5.50 1.93
C ARG A 313 -3.30 -7.01 2.07
N LEU A 314 -4.51 -7.48 2.35
CA LEU A 314 -4.79 -8.90 2.41
C LEU A 314 -5.47 -9.33 1.12
N HIS A 315 -5.31 -10.59 0.73
CA HIS A 315 -5.96 -11.13 -0.45
C HIS A 315 -6.48 -12.55 -0.23
N ARG A 316 -7.47 -12.93 -1.03
CA ARG A 316 -8.00 -14.28 -1.13
C ARG A 316 -8.35 -14.57 -2.58
N LEU A 317 -7.96 -15.74 -3.07
CA LEU A 317 -8.47 -16.30 -4.32
C LEU A 317 -9.60 -17.28 -3.99
N VAL A 318 -10.77 -17.08 -4.61
CA VAL A 318 -11.97 -17.90 -4.38
C VAL A 318 -12.07 -18.95 -5.48
N GLY A 319 -12.44 -20.18 -5.09
CA GLY A 319 -12.62 -21.28 -6.05
C GLY A 319 -11.44 -22.25 -6.12
N TYR A 320 -10.53 -22.19 -5.17
CA TYR A 320 -9.40 -23.13 -5.04
C TYR A 320 -9.39 -23.80 -3.69
#